data_2d4dab0960d04fb7f59f3e0805d8d271
#
_entry.id   2d4dab0960d04fb7f59f3e0805d8d271
#
_cell.length_a   1.000
_cell.length_b   1.000
_cell.length_c   1.000
_cell.angle_alpha   90.00
_cell.angle_beta   90.00
_cell.angle_gamma   90.00
#
_symmetry.space_group_name_H-M   'P 1'
#
loop_
_entity.id
_entity.type
_entity.pdbx_description
1 polymer ?
#
loop_
_entity_poly.entity_id
_entity_poly.type
_entity_poly.pdbx_seq_one_letter_code
_entity_poly.pdbx_strand_id
1 'polypeptide(L)'
;MQICIVNPSRCGSTLLLSVLANKLKNYQTVYEIIDHQSGVNLLNTYNNIIFKYQYLWANKSLLGADKYIIADRKDLDAWAYSSYMSFVNHHHHGKIPVGAKALYKKEDYENHKKNMFKMYNESWIPERERLLKQGADIVWYEDIPNTFNNVYFNNIKLEKVWSNYAS
;
A
#
# COMPACT_ATOMS: atom_id res chain seq x y z
N MET A 1 18.93 -5.20 8.97
CA MET A 1 17.79 -4.27 9.27
C MET A 1 16.52 -4.78 8.59
N GLN A 2 15.44 -4.79 9.33
CA GLN A 2 14.13 -5.29 8.88
C GLN A 2 13.18 -4.09 8.69
N ILE A 3 12.69 -3.90 7.47
CA ILE A 3 11.84 -2.76 7.10
C ILE A 3 10.42 -3.25 6.80
N CYS A 4 9.45 -2.78 7.56
CA CYS A 4 8.04 -3.10 7.40
C CYS A 4 7.28 -1.89 6.84
N ILE A 5 6.65 -2.06 5.67
CA ILE A 5 5.78 -1.05 5.08
C ILE A 5 4.35 -1.35 5.51
N VAL A 6 3.71 -0.39 6.16
CA VAL A 6 2.30 -0.46 6.60
C VAL A 6 1.45 0.57 5.86
N ASN A 7 0.22 0.23 5.58
CA ASN A 7 -0.66 1.11 4.80
C ASN A 7 -2.15 0.76 4.97
N PRO A 8 -3.07 1.68 4.67
CA PRO A 8 -4.51 1.43 4.68
C PRO A 8 -5.04 0.79 3.39
N SER A 9 -4.20 0.12 2.60
CA SER A 9 -4.49 -0.36 1.25
C SER A 9 -4.54 0.77 0.18
N ARG A 10 -4.19 0.47 -1.05
CA ARG A 10 -4.24 1.37 -2.23
C ARG A 10 -3.49 2.71 -2.09
N CYS A 11 -2.54 2.80 -1.19
CA CYS A 11 -1.72 3.99 -0.93
C CYS A 11 -0.32 3.92 -1.56
N GLY A 12 -0.13 3.11 -2.61
CA GLY A 12 1.15 3.04 -3.31
C GLY A 12 2.24 2.24 -2.60
N SER A 13 1.90 1.46 -1.56
CA SER A 13 2.87 0.64 -0.82
C SER A 13 3.65 -0.34 -1.68
N THR A 14 3.02 -0.87 -2.75
CA THR A 14 3.69 -1.71 -3.76
C THR A 14 4.75 -0.94 -4.55
N LEU A 15 4.43 0.29 -4.96
CA LEU A 15 5.39 1.16 -5.64
C LEU A 15 6.55 1.52 -4.70
N LEU A 16 6.24 1.89 -3.45
CA LEU A 16 7.26 2.18 -2.45
C LEU A 16 8.16 0.97 -2.18
N LEU A 17 7.58 -0.23 -2.05
CA LEU A 17 8.35 -1.47 -1.91
C LEU A 17 9.33 -1.67 -3.06
N SER A 18 8.88 -1.44 -4.30
CA SER A 18 9.72 -1.58 -5.50
C SER A 18 10.85 -0.55 -5.54
N VAL A 19 10.57 0.69 -5.13
CA VAL A 19 11.57 1.76 -5.03
C VAL A 19 12.65 1.38 -4.01
N LEU A 20 12.26 0.91 -2.83
CA LEU A 20 13.18 0.49 -1.79
C LEU A 20 13.99 -0.74 -2.21
N ALA A 21 13.36 -1.73 -2.84
CA ALA A 21 14.03 -2.92 -3.35
C ALA A 21 15.11 -2.59 -4.38
N ASN A 22 14.86 -1.62 -5.26
CA ASN A 22 15.86 -1.14 -6.22
C ASN A 22 17.04 -0.41 -5.57
N LYS A 23 16.79 0.31 -4.49
CA LYS A 23 17.84 1.05 -3.76
C LYS A 23 18.64 0.15 -2.83
N LEU A 24 17.99 -0.83 -2.21
CA LEU A 24 18.55 -1.68 -1.16
C LEU A 24 18.74 -3.11 -1.71
N LYS A 25 19.63 -3.25 -2.69
CA LYS A 25 19.84 -4.51 -3.44
C LYS A 25 20.23 -5.73 -2.59
N ASN A 26 20.75 -5.50 -1.38
CA ASN A 26 21.16 -6.58 -0.47
C ASN A 26 20.02 -7.04 0.47
N TYR A 27 18.79 -6.53 0.25
CA TYR A 27 17.63 -6.90 1.04
C TYR A 27 16.78 -7.92 0.30
N GLN A 28 16.31 -8.92 1.02
CA GLN A 28 15.20 -9.76 0.56
C GLN A 28 13.94 -8.92 0.48
N THR A 29 13.10 -9.21 -0.51
CA THR A 29 11.85 -8.45 -0.70
C THR A 29 10.68 -9.42 -0.72
N VAL A 30 9.71 -9.20 0.18
CA VAL A 30 8.45 -9.95 0.21
C VAL A 30 7.28 -9.00 -0.06
N TYR A 31 6.45 -9.43 -0.99
CA TYR A 31 5.42 -8.58 -1.57
C TYR A 31 4.34 -8.17 -0.57
N GLU A 32 3.79 -9.12 0.15
CA GLU A 32 2.68 -8.85 1.06
C GLU A 32 2.53 -9.94 2.13
N ILE A 33 2.37 -9.52 3.36
CA ILE A 33 2.07 -10.36 4.52
C ILE A 33 0.72 -9.92 5.07
N ILE A 34 -0.21 -10.86 5.22
CA ILE A 34 -1.58 -10.59 5.62
C ILE A 34 -1.89 -11.00 7.07
N ASP A 35 -1.04 -11.82 7.68
CA ASP A 35 -1.23 -12.29 9.05
C ASP A 35 0.01 -12.09 9.92
N HIS A 36 -0.21 -12.02 11.21
CA HIS A 36 0.83 -11.73 12.19
C HIS A 36 1.89 -12.84 12.25
N GLN A 37 1.47 -14.11 12.27
CA GLN A 37 2.39 -15.23 12.42
C GLN A 37 3.37 -15.37 11.27
N SER A 38 2.88 -15.19 10.05
CA SER A 38 3.73 -15.16 8.85
C SER A 38 4.73 -14.02 8.90
N GLY A 39 4.32 -12.85 9.40
CA GLY A 39 5.22 -11.71 9.59
C GLY A 39 6.31 -12.00 10.62
N VAL A 40 5.98 -12.57 11.76
CA VAL A 40 6.95 -12.97 12.80
C VAL A 40 7.93 -14.01 12.26
N ASN A 41 7.45 -15.04 11.56
CA ASN A 41 8.29 -16.06 10.96
C ASN A 41 9.30 -15.46 9.96
N LEU A 42 8.84 -14.48 9.17
CA LEU A 42 9.66 -13.78 8.21
C LEU A 42 10.81 -13.01 8.90
N LEU A 43 10.51 -12.29 9.98
CA LEU A 43 11.51 -11.54 10.75
C LEU A 43 12.52 -12.47 11.44
N ASN A 44 12.09 -13.65 11.88
CA ASN A 44 12.98 -14.65 12.45
C ASN A 44 13.90 -15.32 11.41
N THR A 45 13.50 -15.26 10.12
CA THR A 45 14.25 -15.91 9.03
C THR A 45 15.28 -15.00 8.39
N TYR A 46 14.99 -13.70 8.27
CA TYR A 46 15.79 -12.76 7.49
C TYR A 46 16.23 -11.54 8.30
N ASN A 47 17.54 -11.28 8.32
CA ASN A 47 18.11 -10.09 8.96
C ASN A 47 17.99 -8.83 8.11
N ASN A 48 17.99 -8.97 6.78
CA ASN A 48 17.84 -7.86 5.83
C ASN A 48 16.65 -8.12 4.93
N ILE A 49 15.52 -7.51 5.25
CA ILE A 49 14.27 -7.71 4.54
C ILE A 49 13.45 -6.44 4.45
N ILE A 50 12.75 -6.29 3.33
CA ILE A 50 11.72 -5.29 3.13
C ILE A 50 10.44 -6.00 2.75
N PHE A 51 9.35 -5.70 3.41
CA PHE A 51 8.06 -6.32 3.12
C PHE A 51 6.90 -5.38 3.37
N LYS A 52 5.79 -5.66 2.71
CA LYS A 52 4.49 -5.03 2.95
C LYS A 52 3.69 -5.83 3.97
N TYR A 53 3.09 -5.15 4.93
CA TYR A 53 2.27 -5.77 5.95
C TYR A 53 0.87 -5.16 5.98
N GLN A 54 -0.13 -6.00 5.83
CA GLN A 54 -1.55 -5.60 5.90
C GLN A 54 -1.98 -5.38 7.36
N TYR A 55 -1.42 -4.33 7.94
CA TYR A 55 -1.48 -4.01 9.36
C TYR A 55 -2.91 -3.96 9.93
N LEU A 56 -3.84 -3.31 9.21
CA LEU A 56 -5.24 -3.22 9.66
C LEU A 56 -5.96 -4.58 9.67
N TRP A 57 -5.58 -5.47 8.75
CA TRP A 57 -6.15 -6.82 8.66
C TRP A 57 -5.54 -7.78 9.68
N ALA A 58 -4.32 -7.51 10.09
CA ALA A 58 -3.59 -8.32 11.06
C ALA A 58 -3.80 -7.84 12.51
N ASN A 59 -5.01 -7.44 12.86
CA ASN A 59 -5.42 -7.00 14.19
C ASN A 59 -4.56 -5.87 14.79
N LYS A 60 -3.96 -5.04 13.94
CA LYS A 60 -3.13 -3.88 14.32
C LYS A 60 -1.94 -4.26 15.23
N SER A 61 -1.43 -5.48 15.09
CA SER A 61 -0.31 -5.98 15.87
C SER A 61 1.01 -5.66 15.17
N LEU A 62 1.95 -5.04 15.89
CA LEU A 62 3.30 -4.81 15.40
C LEU A 62 4.11 -6.12 15.43
N LEU A 63 4.99 -6.28 14.45
CA LEU A 63 5.80 -7.48 14.26
C LEU A 63 7.15 -7.44 14.97
N GLY A 64 7.59 -6.27 15.46
CA GLY A 64 8.94 -6.08 16.00
C GLY A 64 10.02 -5.82 14.95
N ALA A 65 9.66 -5.38 13.76
CA ALA A 65 10.64 -4.95 12.75
C ALA A 65 11.45 -3.74 13.23
N ASP A 66 12.70 -3.64 12.77
CA ASP A 66 13.60 -2.54 13.15
C ASP A 66 13.07 -1.17 12.72
N LYS A 67 12.36 -1.12 11.60
CA LYS A 67 11.83 0.11 11.03
C LYS A 67 10.44 -0.08 10.42
N TYR A 68 9.57 0.88 10.69
CA TYR A 68 8.26 0.98 10.06
C TYR A 68 8.20 2.19 9.12
N ILE A 69 7.66 1.99 7.93
CA ILE A 69 7.38 3.06 6.96
C ILE A 69 5.89 3.01 6.65
N ILE A 70 5.22 4.11 6.88
CA ILE A 70 3.82 4.30 6.55
C ILE A 70 3.74 4.76 5.10
N ALA A 71 3.07 3.98 4.25
CA ALA A 71 2.69 4.44 2.92
C ALA A 71 1.26 4.97 2.98
N ASP A 72 1.08 6.27 2.76
CA ASP A 72 -0.23 6.92 2.85
C ASP A 72 -0.51 7.80 1.62
N ARG A 73 -1.69 8.40 1.54
CA ARG A 73 -2.14 9.18 0.40
C ARG A 73 -2.82 10.47 0.86
N LYS A 74 -2.41 11.60 0.24
CA LYS A 74 -2.99 12.94 0.52
C LYS A 74 -4.35 13.11 -0.16
N ASP A 75 -4.45 12.65 -1.42
CA ASP A 75 -5.68 12.71 -2.21
C ASP A 75 -6.60 11.53 -1.85
N LEU A 76 -7.51 11.77 -0.90
CA LEU A 76 -8.44 10.74 -0.43
C LEU A 76 -9.54 10.42 -1.45
N ASP A 77 -9.88 11.35 -2.34
CA ASP A 77 -10.84 11.10 -3.42
C ASP A 77 -10.27 10.14 -4.45
N ALA A 78 -9.05 10.40 -4.90
CA ALA A 78 -8.34 9.49 -5.80
C ALA A 78 -8.04 8.14 -5.11
N TRP A 79 -7.80 8.12 -3.81
CA TRP A 79 -7.64 6.88 -3.03
C TRP A 79 -8.93 6.05 -3.02
N ALA A 80 -10.08 6.66 -2.68
CA ALA A 80 -11.37 5.98 -2.65
C ALA A 80 -11.78 5.48 -4.05
N TYR A 81 -11.53 6.27 -5.09
CA TYR A 81 -11.76 5.86 -6.48
C TYR A 81 -10.91 4.65 -6.87
N SER A 82 -9.60 4.68 -6.56
CA SER A 82 -8.69 3.56 -6.81
C SER A 82 -9.13 2.28 -6.08
N SER A 83 -9.63 2.42 -4.84
CA SER A 83 -10.16 1.31 -4.07
C SER A 83 -11.41 0.72 -4.72
N TYR A 84 -12.35 1.57 -5.11
CA TYR A 84 -13.59 1.15 -5.78
C TYR A 84 -13.30 0.43 -7.11
N MET A 85 -12.45 1.01 -7.95
CA MET A 85 -12.10 0.41 -9.24
C MET A 85 -11.37 -0.92 -9.08
N SER A 86 -10.56 -1.08 -8.06
CA SER A 86 -9.93 -2.35 -7.72
C SER A 86 -10.96 -3.40 -7.29
N PHE A 87 -11.96 -3.00 -6.52
CA PHE A 87 -13.02 -3.88 -6.04
C PHE A 87 -13.90 -4.37 -7.20
N VAL A 88 -14.45 -3.45 -8.01
CA VAL A 88 -15.39 -3.81 -9.10
C VAL A 88 -14.73 -4.57 -10.24
N ASN A 89 -13.44 -4.44 -10.42
CA ASN A 89 -12.69 -5.16 -11.46
C ASN A 89 -11.94 -6.38 -10.94
N HIS A 90 -12.07 -6.71 -9.65
CA HIS A 90 -11.34 -7.81 -9.00
C HIS A 90 -9.81 -7.71 -9.16
N HIS A 91 -9.28 -6.49 -9.37
CA HIS A 91 -7.85 -6.24 -9.55
C HIS A 91 -7.26 -5.55 -8.35
N HIS A 92 -6.59 -6.29 -7.50
CA HIS A 92 -5.88 -5.77 -6.35
C HIS A 92 -4.48 -5.27 -6.71
N HIS A 93 -3.91 -5.79 -7.81
CA HIS A 93 -2.54 -5.52 -8.24
C HIS A 93 -2.45 -5.46 -9.76
N GLY A 94 -1.82 -4.42 -10.31
CA GLY A 94 -1.53 -4.32 -11.74
C GLY A 94 -2.47 -3.41 -12.53
N LYS A 95 -2.45 -3.59 -13.83
CA LYS A 95 -3.23 -2.77 -14.77
C LYS A 95 -4.71 -3.10 -14.63
N ILE A 96 -5.54 -2.05 -14.52
CA ILE A 96 -6.97 -2.22 -14.70
C ILE A 96 -7.23 -2.51 -16.19
N PRO A 97 -7.98 -3.56 -16.53
CA PRO A 97 -8.20 -3.94 -17.92
C PRO A 97 -8.85 -2.83 -18.72
N VAL A 98 -8.59 -2.83 -20.02
CA VAL A 98 -9.37 -2.03 -20.99
C VAL A 98 -10.84 -2.37 -20.80
N GLY A 99 -11.69 -1.35 -20.57
CA GLY A 99 -13.12 -1.55 -20.30
C GLY A 99 -13.52 -1.57 -18.81
N ALA A 100 -12.59 -1.46 -17.88
CA ALA A 100 -12.91 -1.34 -16.45
C ALA A 100 -13.88 -0.19 -16.13
N LYS A 101 -13.84 0.90 -16.92
CA LYS A 101 -14.80 2.01 -16.80
C LYS A 101 -16.26 1.56 -17.00
N ALA A 102 -16.50 0.48 -17.75
CA ALA A 102 -17.86 -0.05 -17.97
C ALA A 102 -18.51 -0.61 -16.71
N LEU A 103 -17.71 -0.97 -15.70
CA LEU A 103 -18.21 -1.48 -14.42
C LEU A 103 -18.47 -0.38 -13.39
N TYR A 104 -18.09 0.86 -13.69
CA TYR A 104 -18.32 1.99 -12.80
C TYR A 104 -19.80 2.32 -12.69
N LYS A 105 -20.33 2.36 -11.46
CA LYS A 105 -21.67 2.83 -11.13
C LYS A 105 -21.54 3.94 -10.09
N LYS A 106 -22.08 5.11 -10.41
CA LYS A 106 -21.91 6.31 -9.57
C LYS A 106 -22.46 6.12 -8.15
N GLU A 107 -23.65 5.54 -8.00
CA GLU A 107 -24.26 5.32 -6.70
C GLU A 107 -23.44 4.35 -5.84
N ASP A 108 -22.97 3.24 -6.43
CA ASP A 108 -22.12 2.27 -5.75
C ASP A 108 -20.79 2.91 -5.33
N TYR A 109 -20.24 3.77 -6.18
CA TYR A 109 -19.01 4.51 -5.87
C TYR A 109 -19.20 5.48 -4.70
N GLU A 110 -20.28 6.25 -4.67
CA GLU A 110 -20.53 7.21 -3.59
C GLU A 110 -20.69 6.47 -2.23
N ASN A 111 -21.38 5.35 -2.22
CA ASN A 111 -21.50 4.51 -1.04
C ASN A 111 -20.15 3.92 -0.61
N HIS A 112 -19.36 3.41 -1.56
CA HIS A 112 -18.02 2.92 -1.30
C HIS A 112 -17.11 4.02 -0.74
N LYS A 113 -17.10 5.19 -1.36
CA LYS A 113 -16.33 6.37 -0.93
C LYS A 113 -16.64 6.76 0.52
N LYS A 114 -17.94 6.83 0.87
CA LYS A 114 -18.38 7.13 2.24
C LYS A 114 -17.81 6.11 3.25
N ASN A 115 -17.89 4.83 2.93
CA ASN A 115 -17.38 3.76 3.79
C ASN A 115 -15.84 3.81 3.92
N MET A 116 -15.15 4.08 2.82
CA MET A 116 -13.70 4.24 2.82
C MET A 116 -13.25 5.42 3.68
N PHE A 117 -13.92 6.57 3.56
CA PHE A 117 -13.60 7.75 4.37
C PHE A 117 -13.88 7.51 5.86
N LYS A 118 -14.97 6.82 6.18
CA LYS A 118 -15.25 6.41 7.55
C LYS A 118 -14.13 5.52 8.10
N MET A 119 -13.75 4.47 7.38
CA MET A 119 -12.66 3.57 7.78
C MET A 119 -11.33 4.33 7.93
N TYR A 120 -11.02 5.23 6.99
CA TYR A 120 -9.80 6.02 7.05
C TYR A 120 -9.75 6.89 8.31
N ASN A 121 -10.83 7.62 8.61
CA ASN A 121 -10.87 8.53 9.75
C ASN A 121 -10.96 7.79 11.08
N GLU A 122 -11.78 6.76 11.18
CA GLU A 122 -12.07 6.09 12.46
C GLU A 122 -11.05 5.01 12.82
N SER A 123 -10.45 4.36 11.80
CA SER A 123 -9.54 3.24 12.04
C SER A 123 -8.10 3.54 11.66
N TRP A 124 -7.85 4.20 10.53
CA TRP A 124 -6.50 4.41 10.04
C TRP A 124 -5.81 5.62 10.68
N ILE A 125 -6.43 6.77 10.73
CA ILE A 125 -5.80 7.97 11.31
C ILE A 125 -5.29 7.73 12.74
N PRO A 126 -6.08 7.18 13.67
CA PRO A 126 -5.59 6.89 15.03
C PRO A 126 -4.37 5.96 15.04
N GLU A 127 -4.37 4.95 14.18
CA GLU A 127 -3.24 4.01 14.10
C GLU A 127 -2.00 4.65 13.46
N ARG A 128 -2.17 5.44 12.42
CA ARG A 128 -1.10 6.22 11.81
C ARG A 128 -0.42 7.11 12.84
N GLU A 129 -1.20 7.86 13.61
CA GLU A 129 -0.68 8.74 14.67
C GLU A 129 0.07 7.93 15.76
N ARG A 130 -0.45 6.76 16.11
CA ARG A 130 0.21 5.86 17.05
C ARG A 130 1.57 5.38 16.50
N LEU A 131 1.62 4.96 15.24
CA LEU A 131 2.85 4.50 14.58
C LEU A 131 3.89 5.62 14.46
N LEU A 132 3.47 6.84 14.11
CA LEU A 132 4.35 8.01 14.06
C LEU A 132 4.96 8.32 15.43
N LYS A 133 4.18 8.26 16.50
CA LYS A 133 4.68 8.42 17.88
C LYS A 133 5.69 7.33 18.28
N GLN A 134 5.65 6.18 17.65
CA GLN A 134 6.60 5.08 17.84
C GLN A 134 7.82 5.17 16.93
N GLY A 135 7.98 6.26 16.18
CA GLY A 135 9.13 6.52 15.34
C GLY A 135 9.02 5.96 13.91
N ALA A 136 7.82 5.62 13.44
CA ALA A 136 7.63 5.29 12.03
C ALA A 136 7.83 6.51 11.13
N ASP A 137 8.39 6.30 9.95
CA ASP A 137 8.44 7.32 8.89
C ASP A 137 7.15 7.29 8.07
N ILE A 138 6.79 8.41 7.44
CA ILE A 138 5.68 8.47 6.49
C ILE A 138 6.15 8.85 5.09
N VAL A 139 5.64 8.14 4.10
CA VAL A 139 5.84 8.43 2.68
C VAL A 139 4.48 8.57 2.02
N TRP A 140 4.23 9.74 1.48
CA TRP A 140 3.01 10.01 0.74
C TRP A 140 3.13 9.53 -0.71
N TYR A 141 2.10 8.90 -1.21
CA TYR A 141 2.06 8.41 -2.60
C TYR A 141 2.39 9.50 -3.62
N GLU A 142 1.88 10.71 -3.39
CA GLU A 142 2.05 11.87 -4.27
C GLU A 142 3.50 12.36 -4.31
N ASP A 143 4.25 12.12 -3.23
CA ASP A 143 5.65 12.53 -3.11
C ASP A 143 6.63 11.48 -3.70
N ILE A 144 6.14 10.30 -4.10
CA ILE A 144 6.97 9.30 -4.79
C ILE A 144 7.27 9.81 -6.20
N PRO A 145 8.56 10.02 -6.56
CA PRO A 145 8.93 10.62 -7.84
C PRO A 145 8.39 9.85 -9.04
N ASN A 146 7.95 10.56 -10.06
CA ASN A 146 7.47 9.97 -11.32
C ASN A 146 8.56 9.15 -12.05
N THR A 147 9.83 9.40 -11.78
CA THR A 147 10.97 8.61 -12.29
C THR A 147 10.90 7.13 -11.90
N PHE A 148 10.10 6.78 -10.91
CA PHE A 148 9.86 5.41 -10.49
C PHE A 148 8.67 4.73 -11.20
N ASN A 149 8.04 5.39 -12.16
CA ASN A 149 6.92 4.82 -12.92
C ASN A 149 7.29 3.55 -13.71
N ASN A 150 8.57 3.33 -13.95
CA ASN A 150 9.13 2.18 -14.67
C ASN A 150 9.94 1.24 -13.77
N VAL A 151 9.63 1.19 -12.50
CA VAL A 151 10.29 0.28 -11.57
C VAL A 151 9.78 -1.14 -11.80
N TYR A 152 10.71 -2.08 -11.87
CA TYR A 152 10.40 -3.50 -11.97
C TYR A 152 10.51 -4.18 -10.61
N PHE A 153 9.51 -4.99 -10.29
CA PHE A 153 9.51 -5.87 -9.15
C PHE A 153 9.37 -7.32 -9.65
N ASN A 154 10.35 -8.18 -9.34
CA ASN A 154 10.39 -9.56 -9.86
C ASN A 154 10.13 -9.63 -11.38
N ASN A 155 10.74 -8.72 -12.16
CA ASN A 155 10.54 -8.58 -13.61
C ASN A 155 9.13 -8.12 -14.04
N ILE A 156 8.27 -7.73 -13.12
CA ILE A 156 6.98 -7.11 -13.42
C ILE A 156 7.15 -5.60 -13.44
N LYS A 157 6.82 -4.97 -14.56
CA LYS A 157 6.79 -3.51 -14.69
C LYS A 157 5.63 -2.97 -13.84
N LEU A 158 5.96 -2.21 -12.79
CA LEU A 158 4.97 -1.48 -12.01
C LEU A 158 4.82 -0.07 -12.62
N GLU A 159 3.68 0.18 -13.22
CA GLU A 159 3.31 1.51 -13.68
C GLU A 159 2.52 2.23 -12.58
N LYS A 160 2.68 3.55 -12.49
CA LYS A 160 1.84 4.41 -11.65
C LYS A 160 0.46 4.51 -12.34
N VAL A 161 -0.35 3.49 -12.15
CA VAL A 161 -1.58 3.23 -12.91
C VAL A 161 -2.64 4.32 -12.74
N TRP A 162 -2.51 5.14 -11.71
CA TRP A 162 -3.53 6.10 -11.26
C TRP A 162 -3.65 7.34 -12.13
N SER A 163 -2.60 7.73 -12.86
CA SER A 163 -2.64 8.86 -13.77
C SER A 163 -3.59 8.68 -14.96
N ASN A 164 -3.95 7.43 -15.26
CA ASN A 164 -4.80 7.11 -16.41
C ASN A 164 -6.31 7.19 -16.11
N TYR A 165 -6.71 7.50 -14.88
CA TYR A 165 -8.12 7.59 -14.47
C TYR A 165 -8.61 9.01 -14.23
N ALA A 166 -7.73 10.01 -14.25
CA ALA A 166 -8.06 11.41 -14.03
C ALA A 166 -8.45 12.17 -15.31
N SER A 167 -8.58 11.47 -16.44
CA SER A 167 -9.04 12.05 -17.71
C SER A 167 -10.39 11.51 -18.13
#